data_742c7444122cfbe7147ace45a5f923d3
#
_entry.id   742c7444122cfbe7147ace45a5f923d3
#
_cell.length_a   1.000
_cell.length_b   1.000
_cell.length_c   1.000
_cell.angle_alpha   90.00
_cell.angle_beta   90.00
_cell.angle_gamma   90.00
#
_symmetry.space_group_name_H-M   'P 1'
#
loop_
_entity.id
_entity.type
_entity.pdbx_description
1 polymer ?
#
loop_
_entity_poly.entity_id
_entity_poly.type
_entity_poly.pdbx_seq_one_letter_code
_entity_poly.pdbx_strand_id
1 'polypeptide(L)'
;MRNLESHTDSAVSLLCLYYPQQLLPALASLLSFRRDQAKAENGRAIALVWMPPGTPRETRERRLNTFSALLEQFPWVEILAPSDEEIGKYLSQHLTVMRKAEYLRGLLEPAGISDIHYAHDISADFLAQSVMQAFPQAARVCYGDALGVVYENSYFESLTYPLHNARALLKEPAGYARNIAARLRRRWLRPGSTRQLEATHVSLILPCDPGQNFLRGKTMLPVPRNLVLDLLQALATGLRNGKLGTLPASATQEQTCLMILGSYAESKLCTVENEVALYADAARRHVPAGGRLILKPHPASKREKVVLIAQRLRAGYNVEIVGEEMDEVPVETLVDAIAHLRILSFSYASVSMTYLGARYVKHVLTDELIESHFPPKTRGWIRDSNSLYLDQLMAASKLNTHSESSRCPE
;
A
#
# COMPACT_ATOMS: atom_id res chain seq x y z
N MET A 1 -38.64 14.79 17.02
CA MET A 1 -37.70 15.80 17.52
C MET A 1 -36.70 15.06 18.38
N ARG A 2 -35.57 14.63 17.84
CA ARG A 2 -34.44 14.10 18.63
C ARG A 2 -33.52 15.30 18.96
N ASN A 3 -33.29 15.51 20.24
CA ASN A 3 -32.38 16.53 20.76
C ASN A 3 -31.00 16.32 20.12
N LEU A 4 -30.60 17.21 19.24
CA LEU A 4 -29.24 17.44 18.87
C LEU A 4 -28.57 18.11 20.09
N GLU A 5 -28.10 17.27 21.02
CA GLU A 5 -27.16 17.74 22.02
C GLU A 5 -25.92 18.26 21.27
N SER A 6 -25.60 19.50 21.53
CA SER A 6 -24.41 20.20 21.04
C SER A 6 -23.14 19.43 21.43
N HIS A 7 -22.70 18.53 20.54
CA HIS A 7 -21.34 18.01 20.63
C HIS A 7 -20.36 19.13 20.27
N THR A 8 -19.95 19.85 21.30
CA THR A 8 -18.78 20.74 21.30
C THR A 8 -17.61 20.06 20.62
N ASP A 9 -17.06 20.74 19.59
CA ASP A 9 -15.70 20.64 18.99
C ASP A 9 -14.93 19.33 19.23
N SER A 10 -15.43 18.19 18.79
CA SER A 10 -14.61 17.00 18.72
C SER A 10 -13.73 17.07 17.46
N ALA A 11 -12.46 17.32 17.65
CA ALA A 11 -11.45 17.29 16.62
C ALA A 11 -11.55 15.99 15.80
N VAL A 12 -11.74 16.10 14.49
CA VAL A 12 -11.91 14.95 13.57
C VAL A 12 -10.60 14.67 12.88
N SER A 13 -10.19 13.40 12.85
CA SER A 13 -9.04 12.96 12.07
C SER A 13 -9.46 12.56 10.65
N LEU A 14 -8.64 12.91 9.66
CA LEU A 14 -8.90 12.57 8.26
C LEU A 14 -7.86 11.54 7.76
N LEU A 15 -8.32 10.39 7.29
CA LEU A 15 -7.51 9.37 6.65
C LEU A 15 -7.68 9.46 5.12
N CYS A 16 -6.62 9.79 4.39
CA CYS A 16 -6.64 9.79 2.92
C CYS A 16 -6.24 8.42 2.40
N LEU A 17 -7.17 7.72 1.75
CA LEU A 17 -7.04 6.32 1.33
C LEU A 17 -7.40 6.15 -0.15
N TYR A 18 -6.66 5.29 -0.85
CA TYR A 18 -6.96 4.85 -2.22
C TYR A 18 -7.27 3.36 -2.29
N TYR A 19 -6.58 2.59 -1.47
CA TYR A 19 -6.62 1.12 -1.51
C TYR A 19 -6.76 0.55 -0.10
N PRO A 20 -7.46 -0.60 0.06
CA PRO A 20 -7.61 -1.25 1.36
C PRO A 20 -6.29 -1.60 2.06
N GLN A 21 -5.20 -1.82 1.31
CA GLN A 21 -3.86 -2.09 1.84
C GLN A 21 -3.31 -0.93 2.68
N GLN A 22 -3.79 0.29 2.43
CA GLN A 22 -3.37 1.47 3.18
C GLN A 22 -4.04 1.57 4.56
N LEU A 23 -5.09 0.77 4.82
CA LEU A 23 -5.89 0.93 6.03
C LEU A 23 -5.14 0.56 7.30
N LEU A 24 -4.40 -0.56 7.30
CA LEU A 24 -3.60 -0.97 8.46
C LEU A 24 -2.58 0.11 8.88
N PRO A 25 -1.70 0.60 7.98
CA PRO A 25 -0.77 1.66 8.34
C PRO A 25 -1.46 3.00 8.67
N ALA A 26 -2.61 3.30 8.06
CA ALA A 26 -3.38 4.50 8.36
C ALA A 26 -3.96 4.48 9.78
N LEU A 27 -4.59 3.36 10.19
CA LEU A 27 -5.12 3.19 11.55
C LEU A 27 -3.99 3.16 12.59
N ALA A 28 -2.89 2.47 12.29
CA ALA A 28 -1.72 2.46 13.17
C ALA A 28 -1.14 3.86 13.38
N SER A 29 -1.06 4.64 12.30
CA SER A 29 -0.66 6.04 12.33
C SER A 29 -1.60 6.90 13.17
N LEU A 30 -2.90 6.74 12.96
CA LEU A 30 -3.92 7.50 13.68
C LEU A 30 -3.86 7.23 15.19
N LEU A 31 -3.84 5.96 15.59
CA LEU A 31 -3.81 5.60 17.01
C LEU A 31 -2.49 6.01 17.66
N SER A 32 -1.35 5.85 16.97
CA SER A 32 -0.06 6.31 17.47
C SER A 32 -0.02 7.83 17.66
N PHE A 33 -0.57 8.59 16.69
CA PHE A 33 -0.67 10.04 16.81
C PHE A 33 -1.58 10.48 17.96
N ARG A 34 -2.73 9.82 18.13
CA ARG A 34 -3.66 10.12 19.23
C ARG A 34 -3.04 9.84 20.59
N ARG A 35 -2.31 8.74 20.73
CA ARG A 35 -1.56 8.42 21.96
C ARG A 35 -0.50 9.48 22.26
N ASP A 36 0.26 9.88 21.26
CA ASP A 36 1.29 10.93 21.39
C ASP A 36 0.67 12.28 21.83
N GLN A 37 -0.50 12.60 21.31
CA GLN A 37 -1.22 13.84 21.61
C GLN A 37 -2.18 13.72 22.81
N ALA A 38 -2.16 12.62 23.56
CA ALA A 38 -3.08 12.33 24.68
C ALA A 38 -4.57 12.48 24.31
N LYS A 39 -4.95 12.18 23.07
CA LYS A 39 -6.33 12.20 22.54
C LYS A 39 -7.01 10.85 22.76
N ALA A 40 -8.36 10.85 22.76
CA ALA A 40 -9.13 9.62 22.82
C ALA A 40 -8.89 8.74 21.58
N GLU A 41 -8.54 7.47 21.78
CA GLU A 41 -8.25 6.55 20.69
C GLU A 41 -9.45 6.32 19.76
N ASN A 42 -10.66 6.29 20.30
CA ASN A 42 -11.92 6.12 19.58
C ASN A 42 -12.62 7.42 19.17
N GLY A 43 -11.91 8.54 19.15
CA GLY A 43 -12.42 9.80 18.64
C GLY A 43 -12.83 9.66 17.15
N ARG A 44 -13.76 10.51 16.69
CA ARG A 44 -14.27 10.48 15.32
C ARG A 44 -13.15 10.59 14.29
N ALA A 45 -13.21 9.77 13.23
CA ALA A 45 -12.35 9.85 12.07
C ALA A 45 -13.15 9.69 10.77
N ILE A 46 -12.68 10.30 9.70
CA ILE A 46 -13.23 10.15 8.35
C ILE A 46 -12.19 9.44 7.48
N ALA A 47 -12.54 8.30 6.93
CA ALA A 47 -11.79 7.61 5.89
C ALA A 47 -12.24 8.15 4.52
N LEU A 48 -11.51 9.10 3.97
CA LEU A 48 -11.73 9.63 2.63
C LEU A 48 -11.16 8.62 1.62
N VAL A 49 -12.03 7.78 1.06
CA VAL A 49 -11.67 6.77 0.06
C VAL A 49 -11.78 7.39 -1.33
N TRP A 50 -10.62 7.71 -1.90
CA TRP A 50 -10.53 8.36 -3.21
C TRP A 50 -10.19 7.35 -4.29
N MET A 51 -11.09 7.16 -5.24
CA MET A 51 -10.86 6.25 -6.35
C MET A 51 -10.44 7.01 -7.61
N PRO A 52 -9.40 6.52 -8.34
CA PRO A 52 -9.00 7.14 -9.59
C PRO A 52 -10.16 7.21 -10.59
N PRO A 53 -10.24 8.28 -11.42
CA PRO A 53 -11.23 8.37 -12.48
C PRO A 53 -11.10 7.20 -13.44
N GLY A 54 -12.24 6.67 -13.89
CA GLY A 54 -12.29 5.53 -14.78
C GLY A 54 -12.10 4.17 -14.09
N THR A 55 -12.06 4.15 -12.76
CA THR A 55 -12.14 2.87 -12.01
C THR A 55 -13.48 2.19 -12.36
N PRO A 56 -13.49 0.95 -12.89
CA PRO A 56 -14.70 0.23 -13.23
C PRO A 56 -15.65 0.15 -12.02
N ARG A 57 -16.96 0.25 -12.30
CA ARG A 57 -17.99 0.23 -11.25
C ARG A 57 -17.89 -0.98 -10.33
N GLU A 58 -17.70 -2.16 -10.89
CA GLU A 58 -17.54 -3.40 -10.12
C GLU A 58 -16.33 -3.38 -9.19
N THR A 59 -15.20 -2.84 -9.66
CA THR A 59 -13.98 -2.67 -8.84
C THR A 59 -14.23 -1.66 -7.72
N ARG A 60 -14.96 -0.58 -8.00
CA ARG A 60 -15.34 0.43 -7.00
C ARG A 60 -16.21 -0.19 -5.91
N GLU A 61 -17.25 -0.93 -6.29
CA GLU A 61 -18.16 -1.60 -5.37
C GLU A 61 -17.41 -2.63 -4.51
N ARG A 62 -16.57 -3.48 -5.12
CA ARG A 62 -15.73 -4.43 -4.38
C ARG A 62 -14.82 -3.73 -3.38
N ARG A 63 -14.15 -2.66 -3.78
CA ARG A 63 -13.25 -1.91 -2.91
C ARG A 63 -13.98 -1.29 -1.73
N LEU A 64 -15.14 -0.67 -1.94
CA LEU A 64 -15.96 -0.11 -0.87
C LEU A 64 -16.47 -1.19 0.07
N ASN A 65 -16.92 -2.33 -0.44
CA ASN A 65 -17.33 -3.46 0.38
C ASN A 65 -16.17 -3.98 1.23
N THR A 66 -14.95 -4.02 0.67
CA THR A 66 -13.75 -4.40 1.42
C THR A 66 -13.43 -3.40 2.51
N PHE A 67 -13.48 -2.09 2.23
CA PHE A 67 -13.30 -1.06 3.27
C PHE A 67 -14.36 -1.17 4.37
N SER A 68 -15.63 -1.35 4.01
CA SER A 68 -16.74 -1.47 4.95
C SER A 68 -16.55 -2.69 5.86
N ALA A 69 -16.18 -3.83 5.31
CA ALA A 69 -15.91 -5.04 6.08
C ALA A 69 -14.69 -4.86 7.01
N LEU A 70 -13.58 -4.31 6.51
CA LEU A 70 -12.39 -4.05 7.33
C LEU A 70 -12.69 -3.09 8.48
N LEU A 71 -13.51 -2.07 8.27
CA LEU A 71 -13.82 -1.05 9.26
C LEU A 71 -14.99 -1.42 10.20
N GLU A 72 -15.59 -2.60 10.06
CA GLU A 72 -16.71 -3.04 10.92
C GLU A 72 -16.38 -2.95 12.42
N GLN A 73 -15.15 -3.25 12.79
CA GLN A 73 -14.68 -3.18 14.18
C GLN A 73 -14.31 -1.76 14.65
N PHE A 74 -14.44 -0.76 13.78
CA PHE A 74 -14.06 0.63 14.03
C PHE A 74 -15.24 1.59 13.78
N PRO A 75 -16.33 1.51 14.56
CA PRO A 75 -17.57 2.28 14.31
C PRO A 75 -17.39 3.79 14.43
N TRP A 76 -16.26 4.24 14.96
CA TRP A 76 -15.86 5.64 15.04
C TRP A 76 -15.15 6.16 13.77
N VAL A 77 -14.93 5.30 12.76
CA VAL A 77 -14.40 5.67 11.45
C VAL A 77 -15.54 5.67 10.43
N GLU A 78 -15.86 6.84 9.94
CA GLU A 78 -16.87 7.04 8.88
C GLU A 78 -16.22 6.94 7.51
N ILE A 79 -16.80 6.19 6.58
CA ILE A 79 -16.33 6.10 5.19
C ILE A 79 -16.98 7.21 4.36
N LEU A 80 -16.15 8.08 3.79
CA LEU A 80 -16.56 9.06 2.79
C LEU A 80 -15.92 8.68 1.44
N ALA A 81 -16.74 8.22 0.51
CA ALA A 81 -16.32 7.88 -0.85
C ALA A 81 -17.03 8.77 -1.87
N PRO A 82 -16.36 9.79 -2.43
CA PRO A 82 -16.94 10.64 -3.43
C PRO A 82 -17.42 9.88 -4.67
N SER A 83 -18.57 10.27 -5.21
CA SER A 83 -19.13 9.73 -6.44
C SER A 83 -18.29 10.09 -7.67
N ASP A 84 -18.51 9.41 -8.80
CA ASP A 84 -17.85 9.76 -10.06
C ASP A 84 -18.14 11.19 -10.51
N GLU A 85 -19.35 11.70 -10.24
CA GLU A 85 -19.73 13.08 -10.52
C GLU A 85 -18.92 14.07 -9.68
N GLU A 86 -18.77 13.79 -8.38
CA GLU A 86 -17.97 14.61 -7.45
C GLU A 86 -16.50 14.60 -7.82
N ILE A 87 -15.95 13.43 -8.16
CA ILE A 87 -14.57 13.30 -8.66
C ILE A 87 -14.42 14.05 -9.98
N GLY A 88 -15.39 13.93 -10.90
CA GLY A 88 -15.43 14.67 -12.16
C GLY A 88 -15.44 16.18 -11.94
N LYS A 89 -16.26 16.68 -11.03
CA LYS A 89 -16.28 18.10 -10.64
C LYS A 89 -14.94 18.54 -10.07
N TYR A 90 -14.34 17.76 -9.15
CA TYR A 90 -13.02 18.03 -8.59
C TYR A 90 -11.94 18.12 -9.66
N LEU A 91 -11.95 17.26 -10.66
CA LEU A 91 -10.92 17.20 -11.69
C LEU A 91 -11.12 18.25 -12.78
N SER A 92 -12.37 18.47 -13.24
CA SER A 92 -12.68 19.30 -14.40
C SER A 92 -12.80 20.78 -14.07
N GLN A 93 -13.36 21.11 -12.91
CA GLN A 93 -13.66 22.49 -12.55
C GLN A 93 -12.49 23.25 -11.93
N HIS A 94 -11.45 22.53 -11.48
CA HIS A 94 -10.43 23.15 -10.65
C HIS A 94 -9.02 22.85 -11.15
N LEU A 95 -8.49 23.78 -11.92
CA LEU A 95 -7.11 23.68 -12.45
C LEU A 95 -6.05 23.96 -11.38
N THR A 96 -6.39 24.60 -10.27
CA THR A 96 -5.45 24.97 -9.21
C THR A 96 -5.70 24.20 -7.92
N VAL A 97 -4.63 23.99 -7.14
CA VAL A 97 -4.72 23.36 -5.82
C VAL A 97 -5.67 24.14 -4.90
N MET A 98 -5.69 25.46 -4.97
CA MET A 98 -6.56 26.29 -4.12
C MET A 98 -8.06 26.04 -4.38
N ARG A 99 -8.50 26.04 -5.64
CA ARG A 99 -9.90 25.75 -5.95
C ARG A 99 -10.30 24.32 -5.61
N LYS A 100 -9.38 23.37 -5.78
CA LYS A 100 -9.57 22.00 -5.32
C LYS A 100 -9.70 21.93 -3.79
N ALA A 101 -8.93 22.72 -3.08
CA ALA A 101 -9.00 22.82 -1.61
C ALA A 101 -10.35 23.40 -1.15
N GLU A 102 -10.86 24.42 -1.83
CA GLU A 102 -12.21 24.99 -1.54
C GLU A 102 -13.30 23.93 -1.72
N TYR A 103 -13.25 23.19 -2.83
CA TYR A 103 -14.20 22.11 -3.08
C TYR A 103 -14.14 21.02 -2.00
N LEU A 104 -12.94 20.56 -1.63
CA LEU A 104 -12.76 19.55 -0.59
C LEU A 104 -13.17 20.07 0.78
N ARG A 105 -12.97 21.35 1.06
CA ARG A 105 -13.47 21.97 2.30
C ARG A 105 -14.98 21.85 2.36
N GLY A 106 -15.68 22.23 1.29
CA GLY A 106 -17.15 22.09 1.22
C GLY A 106 -17.63 20.64 1.34
N LEU A 107 -16.89 19.67 0.79
CA LEU A 107 -17.21 18.24 0.89
C LEU A 107 -17.03 17.69 2.32
N LEU A 108 -16.03 18.20 3.06
CA LEU A 108 -15.65 17.71 4.38
C LEU A 108 -16.21 18.57 5.54
N GLU A 109 -16.81 19.72 5.25
CA GLU A 109 -17.51 20.52 6.27
C GLU A 109 -18.86 19.85 6.63
N PRO A 110 -19.25 19.85 7.92
CA PRO A 110 -18.77 20.71 9.00
C PRO A 110 -17.72 20.06 9.94
N ALA A 111 -16.95 19.10 9.46
CA ALA A 111 -15.97 18.43 10.32
C ALA A 111 -14.76 19.35 10.60
N GLY A 112 -14.52 19.67 11.87
CA GLY A 112 -13.30 20.34 12.33
C GLY A 112 -12.10 19.43 12.19
N ILE A 113 -11.45 19.35 11.02
CA ILE A 113 -10.30 18.48 10.76
C ILE A 113 -9.09 18.98 11.55
N SER A 114 -8.61 18.17 12.48
CA SER A 114 -7.45 18.49 13.33
C SER A 114 -6.15 17.87 12.86
N ASP A 115 -6.23 16.74 12.19
CA ASP A 115 -5.09 15.99 11.68
C ASP A 115 -5.43 15.25 10.39
N ILE A 116 -4.45 15.15 9.50
CA ILE A 116 -4.56 14.53 8.19
C ILE A 116 -3.52 13.43 8.11
N HIS A 117 -3.97 12.20 7.93
CA HIS A 117 -3.13 11.04 7.70
C HIS A 117 -3.15 10.68 6.22
N TYR A 118 -1.98 10.60 5.61
CA TYR A 118 -1.86 10.32 4.18
C TYR A 118 -0.70 9.36 3.92
N ALA A 119 -0.88 8.49 2.93
CA ALA A 119 0.15 7.56 2.54
C ALA A 119 1.30 8.28 1.80
N HIS A 120 2.50 7.79 1.99
CA HIS A 120 3.70 8.35 1.36
C HIS A 120 3.63 8.30 -0.18
N ASP A 121 3.00 7.29 -0.75
CA ASP A 121 2.87 7.08 -2.19
C ASP A 121 1.88 8.05 -2.87
N ILE A 122 0.92 8.59 -2.12
CA ILE A 122 -0.01 9.62 -2.62
C ILE A 122 0.47 11.04 -2.34
N SER A 123 1.63 11.17 -1.76
CA SER A 123 2.18 12.44 -1.32
C SER A 123 2.38 13.44 -2.47
N ALA A 124 2.67 12.99 -3.66
CA ALA A 124 2.79 13.83 -4.85
C ALA A 124 1.46 14.09 -5.56
N ASP A 125 0.34 13.54 -5.05
CA ASP A 125 -0.96 13.69 -5.66
C ASP A 125 -1.60 15.05 -5.33
N PHE A 126 -2.39 15.53 -6.26
CA PHE A 126 -3.23 16.72 -6.08
C PHE A 126 -4.22 16.59 -4.92
N LEU A 127 -4.72 15.38 -4.64
CA LEU A 127 -5.66 15.18 -3.55
C LEU A 127 -5.01 15.52 -2.20
N ALA A 128 -3.90 14.88 -1.86
CA ALA A 128 -3.23 15.12 -0.58
C ALA A 128 -2.86 16.61 -0.42
N GLN A 129 -2.32 17.24 -1.47
CA GLN A 129 -2.00 18.67 -1.47
C GLN A 129 -3.24 19.55 -1.30
N SER A 130 -4.34 19.20 -1.96
CA SER A 130 -5.58 19.95 -1.88
C SER A 130 -6.25 19.83 -0.51
N VAL A 131 -6.19 18.64 0.10
CA VAL A 131 -6.66 18.40 1.47
C VAL A 131 -5.84 19.21 2.47
N MET A 132 -4.51 19.21 2.34
CA MET A 132 -3.64 20.00 3.23
C MET A 132 -3.85 21.50 3.08
N GLN A 133 -4.14 21.96 1.86
CA GLN A 133 -4.47 23.36 1.62
C GLN A 133 -5.87 23.72 2.11
N ALA A 134 -6.80 22.76 2.12
CA ALA A 134 -8.13 22.94 2.68
C ALA A 134 -8.10 23.15 4.19
N PHE A 135 -7.19 22.44 4.87
CA PHE A 135 -7.04 22.45 6.34
C PHE A 135 -5.58 22.78 6.74
N PRO A 136 -5.14 24.03 6.55
CA PRO A 136 -3.74 24.41 6.73
C PRO A 136 -3.24 24.31 8.18
N GLN A 137 -4.15 24.33 9.15
CA GLN A 137 -3.85 24.23 10.59
C GLN A 137 -3.81 22.78 11.09
N ALA A 138 -4.29 21.82 10.29
CA ALA A 138 -4.29 20.42 10.68
C ALA A 138 -2.85 19.87 10.74
N ALA A 139 -2.59 19.02 11.75
CA ALA A 139 -1.35 18.26 11.79
C ALA A 139 -1.25 17.33 10.59
N ARG A 140 -0.05 17.14 10.06
CA ARG A 140 0.21 16.36 8.84
C ARG A 140 1.01 15.13 9.16
N VAL A 141 0.38 13.98 9.11
CA VAL A 141 0.98 12.70 9.46
C VAL A 141 1.14 11.85 8.20
N CYS A 142 2.39 11.65 7.77
CA CYS A 142 2.72 10.75 6.68
C CYS A 142 2.82 9.33 7.22
N TYR A 143 2.06 8.39 6.66
CA TYR A 143 2.12 6.99 7.05
C TYR A 143 2.57 6.10 5.88
N GLY A 144 3.04 4.90 6.21
CA GLY A 144 3.35 3.86 5.25
C GLY A 144 4.04 2.67 5.89
N ASP A 145 4.47 1.78 5.04
CA ASP A 145 5.54 0.86 5.38
C ASP A 145 6.88 1.61 5.33
N ALA A 146 7.90 1.10 5.99
CA ALA A 146 9.22 1.74 6.00
C ALA A 146 9.82 1.86 4.60
N LEU A 147 9.57 0.89 3.75
CA LEU A 147 10.18 0.76 2.44
C LEU A 147 9.67 1.78 1.43
N GLY A 148 8.37 1.98 1.36
CA GLY A 148 7.78 2.93 0.45
C GLY A 148 8.30 4.33 0.71
N VAL A 149 8.43 4.72 1.98
CA VAL A 149 8.97 6.01 2.39
C VAL A 149 10.43 6.19 1.96
N VAL A 150 11.27 5.19 2.19
CA VAL A 150 12.69 5.22 1.82
C VAL A 150 12.86 5.26 0.30
N TYR A 151 12.09 4.46 -0.40
CA TYR A 151 12.19 4.28 -1.82
C TYR A 151 11.78 5.52 -2.62
N GLU A 152 10.65 6.12 -2.31
CA GLU A 152 10.19 7.30 -3.03
C GLU A 152 11.16 8.48 -2.90
N ASN A 153 11.78 8.61 -1.75
CA ASN A 153 12.70 9.71 -1.52
C ASN A 153 14.00 9.60 -2.28
N SER A 154 14.60 8.43 -2.31
CA SER A 154 15.85 8.23 -3.06
C SER A 154 15.62 8.30 -4.56
N TYR A 155 14.47 7.82 -5.05
CA TYR A 155 14.18 7.69 -6.47
C TYR A 155 13.57 8.95 -7.11
N PHE A 156 12.63 9.61 -6.43
CA PHE A 156 11.91 10.75 -7.01
C PHE A 156 12.53 12.12 -6.71
N GLU A 157 13.29 12.24 -5.63
CA GLU A 157 14.03 13.47 -5.32
C GLU A 157 15.33 13.60 -6.07
N SER A 158 15.92 12.53 -6.57
CA SER A 158 17.16 12.66 -7.30
C SER A 158 16.87 13.36 -8.62
N LEU A 159 17.28 14.63 -8.70
CA LEU A 159 17.47 15.34 -9.98
C LEU A 159 18.44 14.58 -10.90
N THR A 160 19.15 13.59 -10.37
CA THR A 160 20.04 12.68 -11.09
C THR A 160 19.31 11.58 -11.85
N TYR A 161 18.03 11.29 -11.55
CA TYR A 161 17.27 10.32 -12.34
C TYR A 161 17.21 10.62 -13.84
N PRO A 162 17.04 11.90 -14.28
CA PRO A 162 17.22 12.26 -15.68
C PRO A 162 18.65 12.06 -16.20
N LEU A 163 19.67 12.26 -15.36
CA LEU A 163 21.10 12.16 -15.76
C LEU A 163 21.55 10.69 -15.85
N HIS A 164 21.02 9.78 -15.04
CA HIS A 164 21.29 8.34 -15.17
C HIS A 164 20.70 7.75 -16.46
N ASN A 165 19.76 8.44 -17.09
CA ASN A 165 19.22 8.09 -18.40
C ASN A 165 19.83 8.91 -19.54
N ALA A 166 21.07 9.35 -19.44
CA ALA A 166 21.78 10.06 -20.54
C ALA A 166 21.76 9.27 -21.85
N ARG A 167 21.71 7.92 -21.80
CA ARG A 167 21.48 7.07 -22.98
C ARG A 167 20.06 7.23 -23.59
N ALA A 168 19.07 7.60 -22.80
CA ALA A 168 17.73 7.92 -23.31
C ALA A 168 17.73 9.28 -24.03
N LEU A 169 18.55 10.23 -23.58
CA LEU A 169 18.77 11.50 -24.27
C LEU A 169 19.35 11.29 -25.71
N LEU A 170 20.26 10.33 -25.85
CA LEU A 170 20.87 10.01 -27.14
C LEU A 170 19.92 9.22 -28.07
N LYS A 171 19.00 8.39 -27.51
CA LYS A 171 18.08 7.57 -28.29
C LYS A 171 16.77 8.28 -28.64
N GLU A 172 16.25 9.11 -27.74
CA GLU A 172 14.97 9.83 -27.89
C GLU A 172 15.04 11.23 -27.30
N PRO A 173 15.83 12.17 -27.88
CA PRO A 173 16.05 13.51 -27.32
C PRO A 173 14.74 14.29 -27.12
N ALA A 174 13.77 14.15 -28.04
CA ALA A 174 12.48 14.82 -27.93
C ALA A 174 11.58 14.23 -26.82
N GLY A 175 11.62 12.93 -26.58
CA GLY A 175 10.94 12.25 -25.47
C GLY A 175 11.53 12.64 -24.12
N TYR A 176 12.86 12.69 -24.06
CA TYR A 176 13.60 13.11 -22.88
C TYR A 176 13.33 14.59 -22.53
N ALA A 177 13.38 15.49 -23.50
CA ALA A 177 13.06 16.91 -23.32
C ALA A 177 11.61 17.12 -22.87
N ARG A 178 10.64 16.37 -23.45
CA ARG A 178 9.24 16.39 -23.01
C ARG A 178 9.09 15.91 -21.56
N ASN A 179 9.80 14.87 -21.15
CA ASN A 179 9.77 14.38 -19.78
C ASN A 179 10.37 15.38 -18.79
N ILE A 180 11.48 16.03 -19.14
CA ILE A 180 12.06 17.11 -18.33
C ILE A 180 11.11 18.29 -18.26
N ALA A 181 10.58 18.75 -19.40
CA ALA A 181 9.63 19.85 -19.44
C ALA A 181 8.35 19.53 -18.64
N ALA A 182 7.84 18.32 -18.73
CA ALA A 182 6.69 17.87 -17.92
C ALA A 182 7.02 17.86 -16.41
N ARG A 183 8.24 17.44 -16.01
CA ARG A 183 8.69 17.48 -14.61
C ARG A 183 8.91 18.91 -14.12
N LEU A 184 9.56 19.76 -14.91
CA LEU A 184 9.74 21.19 -14.61
C LEU A 184 8.39 21.90 -14.54
N ARG A 185 7.47 21.60 -15.47
CA ARG A 185 6.10 22.11 -15.46
C ARG A 185 5.34 21.63 -14.24
N ARG A 186 5.44 20.37 -13.85
CA ARG A 186 4.87 19.86 -12.59
C ARG A 186 5.43 20.59 -11.38
N ARG A 187 6.77 20.78 -11.35
CA ARG A 187 7.46 21.51 -10.29
C ARG A 187 7.07 22.99 -10.23
N TRP A 188 6.87 23.61 -11.39
CA TRP A 188 6.50 25.02 -11.52
C TRP A 188 5.02 25.28 -11.23
N LEU A 189 4.14 24.43 -11.70
CA LEU A 189 2.71 24.48 -11.44
C LEU A 189 2.33 23.96 -10.06
N ARG A 190 3.25 23.30 -9.36
CA ARG A 190 3.08 22.74 -8.02
C ARG A 190 4.25 23.16 -7.13
N PRO A 191 4.39 24.45 -6.82
CA PRO A 191 5.43 24.91 -5.92
C PRO A 191 5.13 24.41 -4.50
N GLY A 192 5.58 23.27 -4.14
CA GLY A 192 5.28 22.54 -2.89
C GLY A 192 5.23 21.04 -3.09
N SER A 193 5.02 20.55 -4.33
CA SER A 193 4.96 19.12 -4.63
C SER A 193 6.31 18.39 -4.56
N THR A 194 7.39 19.13 -4.47
CA THR A 194 8.75 18.61 -4.28
C THR A 194 9.25 18.79 -2.85
N ARG A 195 8.61 19.62 -2.06
CA ARG A 195 8.74 19.54 -0.62
C ARG A 195 7.81 18.41 -0.23
N GLN A 196 8.36 17.25 -0.10
CA GLN A 196 7.67 16.10 0.43
C GLN A 196 6.90 16.53 1.60
N LEU A 197 5.68 16.59 1.31
CA LEU A 197 4.59 17.04 2.07
C LEU A 197 5.08 17.39 3.43
N GLU A 198 5.12 18.59 3.75
CA GLU A 198 5.57 19.15 5.02
C GLU A 198 4.92 18.36 6.17
N ALA A 199 5.21 17.03 6.16
CA ALA A 199 4.80 16.14 7.23
C ALA A 199 5.41 16.70 8.51
N THR A 200 4.57 16.96 9.46
CA THR A 200 5.03 17.29 10.82
C THR A 200 5.44 16.01 11.54
N HIS A 201 4.74 14.91 11.22
CA HIS A 201 4.96 13.60 11.82
C HIS A 201 5.07 12.52 10.73
N VAL A 202 5.82 11.46 11.05
CA VAL A 202 5.92 10.26 10.20
C VAL A 202 5.63 9.04 11.06
N SER A 203 4.79 8.16 10.55
CA SER A 203 4.39 6.92 11.21
C SER A 203 4.66 5.74 10.28
N LEU A 204 5.53 4.82 10.68
CA LEU A 204 5.89 3.65 9.90
C LEU A 204 5.60 2.39 10.71
N ILE A 205 4.91 1.43 10.11
CA ILE A 205 4.57 0.17 10.80
C ILE A 205 5.77 -0.78 10.91
N LEU A 206 6.76 -0.61 10.04
CA LEU A 206 7.99 -1.39 10.08
C LEU A 206 9.15 -0.55 10.60
N PRO A 207 10.13 -1.16 11.26
CA PRO A 207 11.33 -0.46 11.70
C PRO A 207 12.05 0.19 10.53
N CYS A 208 12.44 1.45 10.71
CA CYS A 208 13.22 2.22 9.75
C CYS A 208 14.37 2.91 10.48
N ASP A 209 15.50 3.06 9.80
CA ASP A 209 16.62 3.83 10.31
C ASP A 209 16.22 5.33 10.40
N PRO A 210 16.19 5.93 11.61
CA PRO A 210 15.85 7.33 11.78
C PRO A 210 16.89 8.29 11.18
N GLY A 211 18.06 7.82 10.82
CA GLY A 211 19.12 8.60 10.17
C GLY A 211 18.86 8.94 8.70
N GLN A 212 17.79 8.42 8.11
CA GLN A 212 17.43 8.70 6.73
C GLN A 212 17.13 10.20 6.52
N ASN A 213 17.69 10.76 5.44
CA ASN A 213 17.54 12.20 5.13
C ASN A 213 16.08 12.67 5.07
N PHE A 214 15.20 11.79 4.62
CA PHE A 214 13.77 12.04 4.54
C PHE A 214 13.12 12.29 5.91
N LEU A 215 13.57 11.60 6.95
CA LEU A 215 13.03 11.72 8.30
C LEU A 215 13.58 12.94 9.05
N ARG A 216 14.58 13.60 8.47
CA ARG A 216 15.27 14.72 9.10
C ARG A 216 14.32 15.88 9.37
N GLY A 217 14.26 16.31 10.64
CA GLY A 217 13.39 17.41 11.07
C GLY A 217 11.91 17.07 11.22
N LYS A 218 11.56 15.77 11.16
CA LYS A 218 10.19 15.28 11.38
C LYS A 218 10.10 14.50 12.67
N THR A 219 8.94 14.54 13.32
CA THR A 219 8.67 13.74 14.51
C THR A 219 8.31 12.32 14.08
N MET A 220 9.11 11.34 14.50
CA MET A 220 8.79 9.94 14.32
C MET A 220 7.79 9.49 15.38
N LEU A 221 6.63 9.03 14.94
CA LEU A 221 5.63 8.41 15.82
C LEU A 221 5.96 6.93 15.99
N PRO A 222 6.21 6.45 17.20
CA PRO A 222 6.43 5.04 17.43
C PRO A 222 5.14 4.26 17.18
N VAL A 223 5.25 3.19 16.39
CA VAL A 223 4.18 2.23 16.16
C VAL A 223 4.58 0.92 16.82
N PRO A 224 4.09 0.62 18.02
CA PRO A 224 4.40 -0.65 18.68
C PRO A 224 3.87 -1.83 17.89
N ARG A 225 4.64 -2.92 17.78
CA ARG A 225 4.25 -4.10 17.03
C ARG A 225 2.94 -4.73 17.54
N ASN A 226 2.71 -4.73 18.85
CA ASN A 226 1.45 -5.22 19.41
C ASN A 226 0.24 -4.42 18.89
N LEU A 227 0.34 -3.09 18.78
CA LEU A 227 -0.72 -2.28 18.16
C LEU A 227 -1.00 -2.72 16.72
N VAL A 228 0.03 -3.00 15.94
CA VAL A 228 -0.13 -3.49 14.55
C VAL A 228 -0.84 -4.84 14.52
N LEU A 229 -0.47 -5.75 15.41
CA LEU A 229 -1.08 -7.08 15.50
C LEU A 229 -2.53 -7.01 16.00
N ASP A 230 -2.84 -6.17 16.98
CA ASP A 230 -4.20 -5.97 17.48
C ASP A 230 -5.12 -5.37 16.38
N LEU A 231 -4.63 -4.38 15.65
CA LEU A 231 -5.33 -3.82 14.50
C LEU A 231 -5.56 -4.86 13.40
N LEU A 232 -4.54 -5.64 13.10
CA LEU A 232 -4.63 -6.70 12.09
C LEU A 232 -5.70 -7.73 12.45
N GLN A 233 -5.74 -8.15 13.72
CA GLN A 233 -6.76 -9.07 14.22
C GLN A 233 -8.17 -8.47 14.12
N ALA A 234 -8.35 -7.21 14.46
CA ALA A 234 -9.63 -6.50 14.32
C ALA A 234 -10.08 -6.41 12.86
N LEU A 235 -9.17 -6.02 11.94
CA LEU A 235 -9.43 -5.97 10.51
C LEU A 235 -9.81 -7.35 9.94
N ALA A 236 -9.08 -8.40 10.33
CA ALA A 236 -9.36 -9.78 9.92
C ALA A 236 -10.72 -10.28 10.46
N THR A 237 -11.12 -9.83 11.65
CA THR A 237 -12.43 -10.15 12.23
C THR A 237 -13.56 -9.51 11.42
N GLY A 238 -13.42 -8.23 11.05
CA GLY A 238 -14.39 -7.56 10.18
C GLY A 238 -14.56 -8.25 8.82
N LEU A 239 -13.46 -8.69 8.19
CA LEU A 239 -13.52 -9.46 6.95
C LEU A 239 -14.30 -10.79 7.12
N ARG A 240 -14.04 -11.52 8.19
CA ARG A 240 -14.77 -12.79 8.49
C ARG A 240 -16.26 -12.56 8.68
N ASN A 241 -16.63 -11.53 9.42
CA ASN A 241 -18.04 -11.16 9.64
C ASN A 241 -18.71 -10.75 8.33
N GLY A 242 -18.01 -9.99 7.48
CA GLY A 242 -18.46 -9.61 6.15
C GLY A 242 -18.43 -10.75 5.10
N LYS A 243 -18.08 -11.99 5.53
CA LYS A 243 -17.90 -13.17 4.66
C LYS A 243 -16.93 -12.92 3.50
N LEU A 244 -16.01 -11.98 3.68
CA LEU A 244 -14.88 -11.76 2.80
C LEU A 244 -13.64 -12.47 3.38
N GLY A 245 -12.70 -12.80 2.53
CA GLY A 245 -11.43 -13.37 3.00
C GLY A 245 -11.45 -14.89 3.19
N THR A 246 -12.39 -15.61 2.57
CA THR A 246 -12.35 -17.07 2.57
C THR A 246 -11.31 -17.57 1.56
N LEU A 247 -10.33 -18.30 2.07
CA LEU A 247 -9.37 -19.00 1.22
C LEU A 247 -9.98 -20.28 0.65
N PRO A 248 -9.49 -20.78 -0.49
CA PRO A 248 -9.87 -22.08 -1.01
C PRO A 248 -9.70 -23.20 0.03
N ALA A 249 -10.53 -24.22 0.00
CA ALA A 249 -10.43 -25.36 0.90
C ALA A 249 -9.07 -26.06 0.86
N SER A 250 -8.38 -25.98 -0.27
CA SER A 250 -6.99 -26.47 -0.40
C SER A 250 -5.99 -25.76 0.49
N ALA A 251 -6.28 -24.55 0.99
CA ALA A 251 -5.42 -23.82 1.90
C ALA A 251 -5.21 -24.56 3.25
N THR A 252 -6.11 -25.45 3.64
CA THR A 252 -5.98 -26.27 4.86
C THR A 252 -5.16 -27.54 4.66
N GLN A 253 -4.74 -27.84 3.42
CA GLN A 253 -4.04 -29.08 3.10
C GLN A 253 -2.52 -28.91 3.22
N GLU A 254 -1.89 -29.93 3.75
CA GLU A 254 -0.43 -29.96 3.86
C GLU A 254 0.27 -29.79 2.49
N GLN A 255 1.45 -29.16 2.50
CA GLN A 255 2.26 -28.88 1.31
C GLN A 255 1.64 -27.89 0.30
N THR A 256 0.59 -27.18 0.66
CA THR A 256 0.07 -26.10 -0.18
C THR A 256 0.99 -24.88 -0.11
N CYS A 257 1.30 -24.30 -1.27
CA CYS A 257 2.04 -23.06 -1.39
C CYS A 257 1.07 -21.91 -1.77
N LEU A 258 1.22 -20.77 -1.12
CA LEU A 258 0.58 -19.52 -1.53
C LEU A 258 1.59 -18.69 -2.33
N MET A 259 1.27 -18.33 -3.55
CA MET A 259 2.08 -17.43 -4.38
C MET A 259 1.38 -16.06 -4.46
N ILE A 260 2.01 -15.05 -3.90
CA ILE A 260 1.55 -13.67 -3.94
C ILE A 260 2.12 -13.03 -5.21
N LEU A 261 1.24 -12.71 -6.15
CA LEU A 261 1.63 -12.15 -7.45
C LEU A 261 1.90 -10.64 -7.34
N GLY A 262 2.80 -10.14 -8.18
CA GLY A 262 3.00 -8.71 -8.41
C GLY A 262 2.17 -8.18 -9.59
N SER A 263 2.44 -6.93 -9.97
CA SER A 263 1.81 -6.24 -11.11
C SER A 263 2.85 -5.64 -12.05
N TYR A 264 3.87 -6.43 -12.41
CA TYR A 264 5.02 -5.92 -13.17
C TYR A 264 4.65 -5.49 -14.59
N ALA A 265 3.78 -6.23 -15.27
CA ALA A 265 3.33 -5.87 -16.61
C ALA A 265 2.44 -4.62 -16.61
N GLU A 266 1.53 -4.51 -15.65
CA GLU A 266 0.68 -3.32 -15.47
C GLU A 266 1.53 -2.08 -15.15
N SER A 267 2.61 -2.26 -14.40
CA SER A 267 3.61 -1.22 -14.11
C SER A 267 4.59 -0.98 -15.26
N LYS A 268 4.44 -1.68 -16.40
CA LYS A 268 5.31 -1.57 -17.60
C LYS A 268 6.78 -1.91 -17.32
N LEU A 269 7.03 -2.74 -16.35
CA LEU A 269 8.38 -3.19 -15.97
C LEU A 269 8.84 -4.40 -16.79
N CYS A 270 7.91 -5.22 -17.26
CA CYS A 270 8.13 -6.30 -18.22
C CYS A 270 6.89 -6.51 -19.10
N THR A 271 6.91 -7.47 -20.04
CA THR A 271 5.73 -7.88 -20.79
C THR A 271 4.93 -8.91 -20.00
N VAL A 272 3.67 -9.14 -20.39
CA VAL A 272 2.80 -10.18 -19.79
C VAL A 272 3.44 -11.56 -19.92
N GLU A 273 4.00 -11.87 -21.07
CA GLU A 273 4.66 -13.16 -21.37
C GLU A 273 5.86 -13.39 -20.43
N ASN A 274 6.67 -12.36 -20.23
CA ASN A 274 7.81 -12.42 -19.33
C ASN A 274 7.38 -12.58 -17.86
N GLU A 275 6.31 -11.91 -17.46
CA GLU A 275 5.78 -12.04 -16.10
C GLU A 275 5.19 -13.45 -15.87
N VAL A 276 4.47 -14.02 -16.84
CA VAL A 276 3.98 -15.40 -16.80
C VAL A 276 5.16 -16.40 -16.70
N ALA A 277 6.21 -16.19 -17.48
CA ALA A 277 7.41 -17.03 -17.42
C ALA A 277 8.15 -16.89 -16.07
N LEU A 278 8.24 -15.69 -15.51
CA LEU A 278 8.81 -15.45 -14.18
C LEU A 278 8.15 -16.31 -13.10
N TYR A 279 6.82 -16.33 -13.06
CA TYR A 279 6.09 -17.13 -12.07
C TYR A 279 6.25 -18.64 -12.30
N ALA A 280 6.30 -19.07 -13.58
CA ALA A 280 6.54 -20.47 -13.91
C ALA A 280 7.94 -20.94 -13.48
N ASP A 281 8.95 -20.10 -13.68
CA ASP A 281 10.33 -20.41 -13.28
C ASP A 281 10.50 -20.44 -11.76
N ALA A 282 9.87 -19.49 -11.07
CA ALA A 282 9.88 -19.49 -9.61
C ALA A 282 9.13 -20.71 -9.03
N ALA A 283 7.97 -21.07 -9.58
CA ALA A 283 7.26 -22.29 -9.15
C ALA A 283 8.11 -23.54 -9.34
N ARG A 284 8.80 -23.68 -10.48
CA ARG A 284 9.68 -24.83 -10.77
C ARG A 284 10.83 -24.96 -9.77
N ARG A 285 11.33 -23.85 -9.24
CA ARG A 285 12.42 -23.83 -8.27
C ARG A 285 11.97 -24.09 -6.82
N HIS A 286 10.73 -23.76 -6.49
CA HIS A 286 10.28 -23.68 -5.11
C HIS A 286 9.07 -24.55 -4.76
N VAL A 287 8.36 -25.07 -5.74
CA VAL A 287 7.18 -25.93 -5.53
C VAL A 287 7.48 -27.33 -6.07
N PRO A 288 7.27 -28.40 -5.29
CA PRO A 288 7.44 -29.77 -5.79
C PRO A 288 6.52 -30.03 -7.01
N ALA A 289 6.97 -30.83 -7.95
CA ALA A 289 6.16 -31.25 -9.09
C ALA A 289 4.84 -31.88 -8.61
N GLY A 290 3.71 -31.52 -9.24
CA GLY A 290 2.37 -31.94 -8.81
C GLY A 290 1.86 -31.27 -7.53
N GLY A 291 2.67 -30.40 -6.90
CA GLY A 291 2.30 -29.68 -5.68
C GLY A 291 1.10 -28.74 -5.88
N ARG A 292 0.49 -28.35 -4.78
CA ARG A 292 -0.66 -27.42 -4.77
C ARG A 292 -0.19 -25.99 -4.68
N LEU A 293 -0.82 -25.13 -5.48
CA LEU A 293 -0.46 -23.72 -5.59
C LEU A 293 -1.70 -22.85 -5.60
N ILE A 294 -1.83 -22.01 -4.61
CA ILE A 294 -2.85 -20.96 -4.54
C ILE A 294 -2.24 -19.66 -5.05
N LEU A 295 -2.89 -19.03 -6.02
CA LEU A 295 -2.48 -17.73 -6.55
C LEU A 295 -3.31 -16.62 -5.89
N LYS A 296 -2.64 -15.67 -5.21
CA LYS A 296 -3.25 -14.42 -4.73
C LYS A 296 -2.82 -13.29 -5.67
N PRO A 297 -3.74 -12.78 -6.49
CA PRO A 297 -3.44 -11.67 -7.39
C PRO A 297 -3.07 -10.39 -6.63
N HIS A 298 -2.26 -9.56 -7.25
CA HIS A 298 -2.10 -8.17 -6.82
C HIS A 298 -3.37 -7.39 -7.20
N PRO A 299 -3.85 -6.43 -6.39
CA PRO A 299 -5.07 -5.67 -6.69
C PRO A 299 -5.06 -4.95 -8.05
N ALA A 300 -3.89 -4.54 -8.52
CA ALA A 300 -3.72 -3.92 -9.83
C ALA A 300 -3.59 -4.91 -10.99
N SER A 301 -3.53 -6.23 -10.73
CA SER A 301 -3.38 -7.24 -11.77
C SER A 301 -4.67 -7.43 -12.56
N LYS A 302 -4.55 -7.45 -13.88
CA LYS A 302 -5.64 -7.80 -14.77
C LYS A 302 -5.98 -9.29 -14.63
N ARG A 303 -7.26 -9.62 -14.53
CA ARG A 303 -7.72 -11.00 -14.34
C ARG A 303 -7.28 -11.93 -15.47
N GLU A 304 -7.29 -11.43 -16.71
CA GLU A 304 -6.83 -12.19 -17.89
C GLU A 304 -5.37 -12.64 -17.75
N LYS A 305 -4.49 -11.77 -17.21
CA LYS A 305 -3.10 -12.14 -16.94
C LYS A 305 -3.01 -13.22 -15.87
N VAL A 306 -3.78 -13.13 -14.81
CA VAL A 306 -3.80 -14.14 -13.73
C VAL A 306 -4.25 -15.50 -14.26
N VAL A 307 -5.24 -15.52 -15.13
CA VAL A 307 -5.69 -16.75 -15.82
C VAL A 307 -4.58 -17.35 -16.68
N LEU A 308 -3.83 -16.53 -17.43
CA LEU A 308 -2.67 -17.00 -18.22
C LEU A 308 -1.58 -17.60 -17.33
N ILE A 309 -1.28 -16.96 -16.19
CA ILE A 309 -0.33 -17.50 -15.20
C ILE A 309 -0.82 -18.87 -14.72
N ALA A 310 -2.08 -18.96 -14.30
CA ALA A 310 -2.65 -20.23 -13.83
C ALA A 310 -2.64 -21.33 -14.90
N GLN A 311 -2.99 -21.01 -16.14
CA GLN A 311 -2.92 -21.96 -17.27
C GLN A 311 -1.50 -22.49 -17.48
N ARG A 312 -0.50 -21.61 -17.44
CA ARG A 312 0.91 -21.99 -17.57
C ARG A 312 1.37 -22.91 -16.44
N LEU A 313 0.94 -22.62 -15.21
CA LEU A 313 1.33 -23.40 -14.04
C LEU A 313 0.62 -24.75 -13.94
N ARG A 314 -0.61 -24.87 -14.43
CA ARG A 314 -1.38 -26.13 -14.45
C ARG A 314 -0.72 -27.26 -15.23
N ALA A 315 0.25 -26.96 -16.08
CA ALA A 315 1.05 -27.99 -16.75
C ALA A 315 1.89 -28.84 -15.78
N GLY A 316 2.16 -28.35 -14.56
CA GLY A 316 3.00 -29.05 -13.59
C GLY A 316 2.48 -29.03 -12.16
N TYR A 317 1.38 -28.32 -11.87
CA TYR A 317 0.90 -28.07 -10.50
C TYR A 317 -0.64 -28.12 -10.44
N ASN A 318 -1.18 -28.41 -9.25
CA ASN A 318 -2.60 -28.22 -8.97
C ASN A 318 -2.83 -26.77 -8.56
N VAL A 319 -3.39 -25.95 -9.47
CA VAL A 319 -3.45 -24.49 -9.33
C VAL A 319 -4.87 -24.02 -9.08
N GLU A 320 -5.05 -23.29 -7.98
CA GLU A 320 -6.26 -22.54 -7.66
C GLU A 320 -5.96 -21.03 -7.65
N ILE A 321 -6.94 -20.23 -8.06
CA ILE A 321 -6.87 -18.78 -7.96
C ILE A 321 -7.86 -18.38 -6.86
N VAL A 322 -7.47 -17.49 -5.94
CA VAL A 322 -8.44 -16.93 -4.98
C VAL A 322 -9.59 -16.25 -5.72
N GLY A 323 -10.77 -16.24 -5.12
CA GLY A 323 -11.94 -15.59 -5.70
C GLY A 323 -11.73 -14.11 -5.95
N GLU A 324 -12.51 -13.53 -6.88
CA GLU A 324 -12.36 -12.11 -7.26
C GLU A 324 -12.69 -11.15 -6.13
N GLU A 325 -13.55 -11.57 -5.20
CA GLU A 325 -13.87 -10.86 -3.97
C GLU A 325 -12.64 -10.64 -3.08
N MET A 326 -11.62 -11.50 -3.26
CA MET A 326 -10.35 -11.40 -2.54
C MET A 326 -9.32 -10.47 -3.19
N ASP A 327 -9.56 -9.99 -4.41
CA ASP A 327 -8.56 -9.21 -5.15
C ASP A 327 -8.20 -7.91 -4.38
N GLU A 328 -9.18 -7.25 -3.77
CA GLU A 328 -8.99 -6.03 -2.98
C GLU A 328 -8.61 -6.30 -1.50
N VAL A 329 -8.68 -7.55 -1.02
CA VAL A 329 -8.35 -7.90 0.36
C VAL A 329 -6.85 -7.86 0.58
N PRO A 330 -6.33 -7.09 1.56
CA PRO A 330 -4.91 -7.07 1.89
C PRO A 330 -4.45 -8.46 2.36
N VAL A 331 -3.36 -8.97 1.81
CA VAL A 331 -2.84 -10.30 2.18
C VAL A 331 -2.42 -10.36 3.65
N GLU A 332 -2.02 -9.24 4.22
CA GLU A 332 -1.63 -9.09 5.62
C GLU A 332 -2.78 -9.47 6.56
N THR A 333 -4.03 -9.16 6.21
CA THR A 333 -5.20 -9.49 7.02
C THR A 333 -5.52 -10.99 7.04
N LEU A 334 -4.88 -11.76 6.19
CA LEU A 334 -5.00 -13.22 6.12
C LEU A 334 -3.90 -13.95 6.90
N VAL A 335 -2.97 -13.24 7.53
CA VAL A 335 -1.74 -13.83 8.10
C VAL A 335 -2.01 -15.03 9.00
N ASP A 336 -3.01 -14.96 9.87
CA ASP A 336 -3.37 -16.07 10.76
C ASP A 336 -3.86 -17.30 9.98
N ALA A 337 -4.64 -17.08 8.93
CA ALA A 337 -5.20 -18.14 8.09
C ALA A 337 -4.13 -18.82 7.21
N ILE A 338 -3.06 -18.09 6.85
CA ILE A 338 -2.02 -18.56 5.93
C ILE A 338 -0.67 -18.81 6.63
N ALA A 339 -0.57 -18.60 7.95
CA ALA A 339 0.69 -18.73 8.70
C ALA A 339 1.35 -20.10 8.58
N HIS A 340 0.56 -21.15 8.33
CA HIS A 340 1.02 -22.53 8.14
C HIS A 340 1.46 -22.85 6.70
N LEU A 341 1.12 -21.99 5.71
CA LEU A 341 1.45 -22.18 4.32
C LEU A 341 2.90 -21.77 4.01
N ARG A 342 3.46 -22.36 2.97
CA ARG A 342 4.67 -21.82 2.33
C ARG A 342 4.25 -20.64 1.45
N ILE A 343 4.74 -19.45 1.79
CA ILE A 343 4.41 -18.21 1.09
C ILE A 343 5.57 -17.85 0.17
N LEU A 344 5.28 -17.76 -1.13
CA LEU A 344 6.22 -17.29 -2.15
C LEU A 344 5.82 -15.87 -2.55
N SER A 345 6.72 -14.92 -2.38
CA SER A 345 6.45 -13.51 -2.69
C SER A 345 7.58 -12.92 -3.55
N PHE A 346 7.21 -12.02 -4.45
CA PHE A 346 8.09 -11.31 -5.37
C PHE A 346 8.21 -9.83 -5.02
N SER A 347 7.54 -9.40 -3.96
CA SER A 347 7.36 -8.00 -3.63
C SER A 347 7.54 -7.76 -2.13
N TYR A 348 7.25 -6.54 -1.72
CA TYR A 348 7.26 -6.10 -0.33
C TYR A 348 6.41 -6.98 0.62
N ALA A 349 5.40 -7.67 0.11
CA ALA A 349 4.57 -8.59 0.91
C ALA A 349 5.40 -9.66 1.64
N SER A 350 6.61 -10.01 1.17
CA SER A 350 7.52 -10.90 1.91
C SER A 350 7.98 -10.28 3.23
N VAL A 351 8.23 -8.98 3.24
CA VAL A 351 8.69 -8.25 4.43
C VAL A 351 7.53 -8.10 5.43
N SER A 352 6.37 -7.61 4.96
CA SER A 352 5.21 -7.42 5.82
C SER A 352 4.73 -8.74 6.43
N MET A 353 4.62 -9.80 5.64
CA MET A 353 4.20 -11.12 6.13
C MET A 353 5.18 -11.71 7.16
N THR A 354 6.49 -11.55 6.95
CA THR A 354 7.50 -11.97 7.93
C THR A 354 7.37 -11.16 9.23
N TYR A 355 7.25 -9.84 9.13
CA TYR A 355 7.09 -8.97 10.31
C TYR A 355 5.83 -9.32 11.12
N LEU A 356 4.75 -9.66 10.44
CA LEU A 356 3.47 -10.03 11.06
C LEU A 356 3.44 -11.46 11.62
N GLY A 357 4.49 -12.25 11.40
CA GLY A 357 4.66 -13.56 12.05
C GLY A 357 4.35 -14.78 11.19
N ALA A 358 4.17 -14.61 9.87
CA ALA A 358 4.10 -15.76 8.98
C ALA A 358 5.43 -16.54 8.98
N ARG A 359 5.37 -17.88 9.17
CA ARG A 359 6.55 -18.69 9.47
C ARG A 359 7.39 -19.05 8.26
N TYR A 360 6.74 -19.32 7.13
CA TYR A 360 7.40 -19.89 5.95
C TYR A 360 7.33 -18.95 4.76
N VAL A 361 7.83 -17.74 4.93
CA VAL A 361 7.86 -16.74 3.87
C VAL A 361 9.18 -16.82 3.12
N LYS A 362 9.10 -16.91 1.80
CA LYS A 362 10.25 -16.86 0.91
C LYS A 362 10.11 -15.74 -0.10
N HIS A 363 11.04 -14.81 -0.09
CA HIS A 363 11.22 -13.87 -1.18
C HIS A 363 11.92 -14.62 -2.33
N VAL A 364 11.28 -14.67 -3.50
CA VAL A 364 11.72 -15.54 -4.60
C VAL A 364 12.32 -14.81 -5.79
N LEU A 365 12.29 -13.48 -5.80
CA LEU A 365 12.88 -12.68 -6.87
C LEU A 365 14.41 -12.64 -6.69
N THR A 366 15.13 -13.40 -7.51
CA THR A 366 16.59 -13.44 -7.52
C THR A 366 17.16 -12.64 -8.70
N ASP A 367 18.45 -12.28 -8.63
CA ASP A 367 19.12 -11.58 -9.75
C ASP A 367 19.05 -12.35 -11.06
N GLU A 368 19.10 -13.68 -11.02
CA GLU A 368 18.96 -14.53 -12.20
C GLU A 368 17.56 -14.42 -12.84
N LEU A 369 16.49 -14.39 -12.02
CA LEU A 369 15.14 -14.17 -12.49
C LEU A 369 14.98 -12.74 -13.05
N ILE A 370 15.61 -11.75 -12.42
CA ILE A 370 15.61 -10.37 -12.91
C ILE A 370 16.26 -10.28 -14.28
N GLU A 371 17.43 -10.90 -14.45
CA GLU A 371 18.14 -10.93 -15.74
C GLU A 371 17.33 -11.63 -16.83
N SER A 372 16.64 -12.72 -16.50
CA SER A 372 15.92 -13.52 -17.48
C SER A 372 14.61 -12.92 -17.93
N HIS A 373 13.88 -12.24 -17.02
CA HIS A 373 12.49 -11.84 -17.26
C HIS A 373 12.24 -10.34 -17.35
N PHE A 374 13.19 -9.50 -16.98
CA PHE A 374 13.03 -8.04 -17.07
C PHE A 374 13.92 -7.45 -18.18
N PRO A 375 13.40 -6.48 -18.95
CA PRO A 375 14.20 -5.82 -19.99
C PRO A 375 15.34 -4.99 -19.37
N PRO A 376 16.47 -4.84 -20.04
CA PRO A 376 17.66 -4.15 -19.51
C PRO A 376 17.39 -2.77 -18.91
N LYS A 377 16.40 -2.05 -19.47
CA LYS A 377 16.01 -0.69 -19.01
C LYS A 377 15.39 -0.65 -17.60
N THR A 378 14.83 -1.76 -17.12
CA THR A 378 14.14 -1.84 -15.83
C THR A 378 14.89 -2.65 -14.78
N ARG A 379 15.89 -3.45 -15.19
CA ARG A 379 16.64 -4.34 -14.28
C ARG A 379 17.31 -3.60 -13.12
N GLY A 380 17.96 -2.45 -13.40
CA GLY A 380 18.61 -1.66 -12.34
C GLY A 380 17.61 -1.26 -11.26
N TRP A 381 16.48 -0.72 -11.67
CA TRP A 381 15.41 -0.34 -10.74
C TRP A 381 14.85 -1.52 -9.93
N ILE A 382 14.63 -2.67 -10.59
CA ILE A 382 14.13 -3.88 -9.93
C ILE A 382 15.16 -4.40 -8.91
N ARG A 383 16.46 -4.41 -9.25
CA ARG A 383 17.53 -4.83 -8.32
C ARG A 383 17.63 -3.93 -7.10
N ASP A 384 17.59 -2.62 -7.31
CA ASP A 384 17.65 -1.65 -6.21
C ASP A 384 16.48 -1.86 -5.25
N SER A 385 15.26 -2.02 -5.79
CA SER A 385 14.07 -2.33 -4.99
C SER A 385 14.21 -3.68 -4.27
N ASN A 386 14.69 -4.70 -4.97
CA ASN A 386 14.85 -6.04 -4.44
C ASN A 386 15.88 -6.09 -3.30
N SER A 387 16.97 -5.36 -3.43
CA SER A 387 17.97 -5.23 -2.36
C SER A 387 17.38 -4.63 -1.09
N LEU A 388 16.58 -3.57 -1.23
CA LEU A 388 15.86 -2.96 -0.09
C LEU A 388 14.89 -3.95 0.56
N TYR A 389 14.18 -4.75 -0.22
CA TYR A 389 13.30 -5.80 0.32
C TYR A 389 14.09 -6.85 1.13
N LEU A 390 15.22 -7.29 0.63
CA LEU A 390 16.05 -8.28 1.32
C LEU A 390 16.62 -7.73 2.63
N ASP A 391 17.09 -6.49 2.66
CA ASP A 391 17.58 -5.83 3.87
C ASP A 391 16.49 -5.71 4.94
N GLN A 392 15.29 -5.29 4.54
CA GLN A 392 14.14 -5.18 5.43
C GLN A 392 13.63 -6.55 5.89
N LEU A 393 13.69 -7.57 5.03
CA LEU A 393 13.33 -8.94 5.38
C LEU A 393 14.25 -9.48 6.47
N MET A 394 15.56 -9.23 6.36
CA MET A 394 16.52 -9.60 7.39
C MET A 394 16.24 -8.87 8.72
N ALA A 395 15.90 -7.60 8.68
CA ALA A 395 15.52 -6.83 9.87
C ALA A 395 14.24 -7.37 10.52
N ALA A 396 13.20 -7.65 9.74
CA ALA A 396 11.93 -8.22 10.21
C ALA A 396 12.12 -9.62 10.84
N SER A 397 12.99 -10.46 10.25
CA SER A 397 13.29 -11.80 10.76
C SER A 397 13.96 -11.76 12.13
N LYS A 398 14.89 -10.82 12.36
CA LYS A 398 15.56 -10.65 13.67
C LYS A 398 14.57 -10.29 14.78
N LEU A 399 13.55 -9.47 14.48
CA LEU A 399 12.53 -9.10 15.46
C LEU A 399 11.68 -10.31 15.89
N ASN A 400 11.44 -11.26 15.01
CA ASN A 400 10.67 -12.47 15.34
C ASN A 400 11.44 -13.42 16.27
N THR A 401 12.74 -13.61 16.04
CA THR A 401 13.57 -14.49 16.88
C THR A 401 13.69 -13.99 18.33
N HIS A 402 13.72 -12.67 18.54
CA HIS A 402 13.74 -12.10 19.89
C HIS A 402 12.40 -12.22 20.63
N SER A 403 11.28 -12.25 19.93
CA SER A 403 9.96 -12.41 20.56
C SER A 403 9.67 -13.84 20.99
N GLU A 404 10.26 -14.84 20.36
CA GLU A 404 10.12 -16.25 20.75
C GLU A 404 10.95 -16.59 21.99
N SER A 405 12.15 -16.01 22.12
CA SER A 405 13.01 -16.23 23.29
C SER A 405 12.47 -15.63 24.59
N SER A 406 11.58 -14.63 24.51
CA SER A 406 10.93 -14.01 25.68
C SER A 406 9.64 -14.74 26.12
N ARG A 407 9.22 -15.79 25.41
CA ARG A 407 8.00 -16.59 25.72
C ARG A 407 8.31 -17.98 26.32
N CYS A 408 9.54 -18.31 26.65
CA CYS A 408 9.81 -19.48 27.48
C CYS A 408 9.34 -19.18 28.91
N PRO A 409 8.31 -19.82 29.44
CA PRO A 409 8.02 -19.77 30.85
C PRO A 409 9.06 -20.59 31.61
N GLU A 410 9.55 -20.03 32.72
CA GLU A 410 10.19 -20.81 33.77
C GLU A 410 9.23 -21.85 34.36
#